data_e03c199a51117d8499592eeed0631710
#
_entry.id   e03c199a51117d8499592eeed0631710
#
_cell.length_a   1.000
_cell.length_b   1.000
_cell.length_c   1.000
_cell.angle_alpha   90.00
_cell.angle_beta   90.00
_cell.angle_gamma   90.00
#
_symmetry.space_group_name_H-M   'P 1'
#
loop_
_entity.id
_entity.type
_entity.pdbx_description
1 polymer ?
#
loop_
_entity_poly.entity_id
_entity_poly.type
_entity_poly.pdbx_seq_one_letter_code
_entity_poly.pdbx_strand_id
1 'polypeptide(L)'
;MRGGLRAILGAVVVCVALGCGGSKVEPQVAVVPAKGRVTIKGQPGANLALAFIPAGHGTNLRPQANTGADGAFEITTYKTGDGGPEGDYKVVVSVAVDPTLSDSKKEELAGKLAAEAKRIPAAYQRGDTTPLTVKIGKGKPDLGVLEIK
;
A
#
# COMPACT_ATOMS: atom_id res chain seq x y z
N MET A 1 -85.17 -9.76 8.64
CA MET A 1 -84.79 -10.18 7.29
C MET A 1 -83.42 -9.70 7.00
N ARG A 2 -82.49 -10.57 6.96
CA ARG A 2 -81.48 -10.80 5.89
C ARG A 2 -80.63 -9.52 5.57
N GLY A 3 -79.41 -9.42 5.79
CA GLY A 3 -78.32 -10.38 5.82
C GLY A 3 -77.14 -9.64 5.28
N GLY A 4 -76.00 -10.02 5.55
CA GLY A 4 -74.84 -9.61 4.76
C GLY A 4 -73.71 -8.97 5.53
N LEU A 5 -73.13 -9.76 6.37
CA LEU A 5 -71.77 -9.53 6.90
C LEU A 5 -70.75 -9.66 5.76
N ARG A 6 -70.14 -8.57 5.35
CA ARG A 6 -68.98 -8.61 4.42
C ARG A 6 -67.72 -8.31 5.21
N ALA A 7 -67.03 -9.39 5.53
CA ALA A 7 -65.66 -9.32 6.06
C ALA A 7 -64.73 -8.79 4.98
N ILE A 8 -64.09 -7.64 5.23
CA ILE A 8 -62.98 -7.12 4.43
C ILE A 8 -61.69 -7.60 5.07
N LEU A 9 -61.05 -8.54 4.41
CA LEU A 9 -59.75 -9.08 4.76
C LEU A 9 -58.71 -8.03 4.37
N GLY A 10 -58.20 -7.27 5.32
CA GLY A 10 -57.10 -6.34 5.10
C GLY A 10 -55.77 -7.09 5.04
N ALA A 11 -55.17 -7.16 3.84
CA ALA A 11 -53.85 -7.70 3.65
C ALA A 11 -52.81 -6.67 4.21
N VAL A 12 -52.19 -7.03 5.32
CA VAL A 12 -51.04 -6.27 5.84
C VAL A 12 -49.82 -6.68 5.01
N VAL A 13 -49.38 -5.75 4.14
CA VAL A 13 -48.12 -5.90 3.41
C VAL A 13 -47.00 -5.45 4.37
N VAL A 14 -46.27 -6.41 4.92
CA VAL A 14 -45.05 -6.17 5.69
C VAL A 14 -43.92 -5.91 4.69
N CYS A 15 -43.58 -4.65 4.46
CA CYS A 15 -42.35 -4.23 3.77
C CYS A 15 -41.16 -4.53 4.67
N VAL A 16 -40.47 -5.66 4.43
CA VAL A 16 -39.18 -5.94 5.00
C VAL A 16 -38.17 -5.02 4.27
N ALA A 17 -37.82 -3.88 4.89
CA ALA A 17 -36.71 -3.07 4.46
C ALA A 17 -35.42 -3.86 4.68
N LEU A 18 -34.85 -4.44 3.61
CA LEU A 18 -33.48 -4.91 3.62
C LEU A 18 -32.58 -3.67 3.80
N GLY A 19 -32.17 -3.42 5.04
CA GLY A 19 -31.15 -2.47 5.33
C GLY A 19 -29.85 -2.89 4.67
N CYS A 20 -29.45 -2.20 3.60
CA CYS A 20 -28.08 -2.25 3.10
C CYS A 20 -27.15 -1.88 4.26
N GLY A 21 -26.43 -2.87 4.80
CA GLY A 21 -25.39 -2.66 5.76
C GLY A 21 -24.32 -1.75 5.12
N GLY A 22 -24.36 -0.46 5.44
CA GLY A 22 -23.30 0.47 5.05
C GLY A 22 -21.99 -0.04 5.62
N SER A 23 -21.04 -0.40 4.75
CA SER A 23 -19.67 -0.68 5.15
C SER A 23 -19.18 0.51 5.95
N LYS A 24 -18.85 0.32 7.22
CA LYS A 24 -18.18 1.33 8.03
C LYS A 24 -16.88 1.65 7.35
N VAL A 25 -16.82 2.77 6.64
CA VAL A 25 -15.57 3.31 6.11
C VAL A 25 -14.78 3.75 7.35
N GLU A 26 -13.75 2.99 7.70
CA GLU A 26 -12.84 3.40 8.77
C GLU A 26 -12.24 4.76 8.41
N PRO A 27 -12.13 5.68 9.39
CA PRO A 27 -11.54 6.99 9.13
C PRO A 27 -10.11 6.81 8.61
N GLN A 28 -9.88 7.23 7.37
CA GLN A 28 -8.55 7.16 6.77
C GLN A 28 -7.62 8.12 7.49
N VAL A 29 -6.42 7.64 7.82
CA VAL A 29 -5.36 8.52 8.34
C VAL A 29 -4.94 9.48 7.24
N ALA A 30 -4.75 10.76 7.58
CA ALA A 30 -4.29 11.76 6.63
C ALA A 30 -2.91 11.39 6.08
N VAL A 31 -2.76 11.47 4.76
CA VAL A 31 -1.50 11.22 4.05
C VAL A 31 -0.97 12.50 3.43
N VAL A 32 0.34 12.61 3.29
CA VAL A 32 1.01 13.71 2.62
C VAL A 32 1.83 13.16 1.45
N PRO A 33 1.82 13.84 0.28
CA PRO A 33 2.61 13.41 -0.87
C PRO A 33 4.09 13.30 -0.50
N ALA A 34 4.73 12.20 -0.91
CA ALA A 34 6.14 11.99 -0.67
C ALA A 34 6.74 11.15 -1.81
N LYS A 35 7.89 11.60 -2.29
CA LYS A 35 8.63 10.98 -3.40
C LYS A 35 10.13 11.02 -3.12
N GLY A 36 10.89 10.27 -3.88
CA GLY A 36 12.35 10.27 -3.76
C GLY A 36 12.98 9.44 -4.86
N ARG A 37 14.24 9.09 -4.65
CA ARG A 37 15.00 8.24 -5.56
C ARG A 37 15.82 7.23 -4.76
N VAL A 38 15.95 6.02 -5.30
CA VAL A 38 16.84 4.99 -4.74
C VAL A 38 18.05 4.82 -5.64
N THR A 39 19.22 4.67 -5.01
CA THR A 39 20.44 4.25 -5.70
C THR A 39 21.04 3.03 -5.01
N ILE A 40 21.65 2.13 -5.79
CA ILE A 40 22.43 1.00 -5.29
C ILE A 40 23.88 1.21 -5.73
N LYS A 41 24.79 1.43 -4.78
CA LYS A 41 26.21 1.72 -5.07
C LYS A 41 26.39 2.82 -6.12
N GLY A 42 25.61 3.90 -6.00
CA GLY A 42 25.64 5.04 -6.92
C GLY A 42 24.92 4.85 -8.27
N GLN A 43 24.38 3.65 -8.56
CA GLN A 43 23.58 3.40 -9.77
C GLN A 43 22.08 3.48 -9.46
N PRO A 44 21.22 3.84 -10.42
CA PRO A 44 19.79 3.84 -10.21
C PRO A 44 19.27 2.48 -9.70
N GLY A 45 18.51 2.53 -8.62
CA GLY A 45 17.82 1.35 -8.06
C GLY A 45 16.51 1.09 -8.79
N ALA A 46 16.59 0.53 -10.02
CA ALA A 46 15.43 0.25 -10.85
C ALA A 46 14.68 -1.00 -10.39
N ASN A 47 13.36 -1.01 -10.62
CA ASN A 47 12.49 -2.17 -10.38
C ASN A 47 12.54 -2.70 -8.93
N LEU A 48 12.63 -1.81 -7.96
CA LEU A 48 12.58 -2.14 -6.55
C LEU A 48 11.20 -1.87 -5.97
N ALA A 49 10.79 -2.71 -5.03
CA ALA A 49 9.65 -2.48 -4.17
C ALA A 49 10.14 -2.01 -2.80
N LEU A 50 9.57 -0.90 -2.34
CA LEU A 50 9.87 -0.29 -1.07
C LEU A 50 8.67 -0.45 -0.14
N ALA A 51 8.90 -0.91 1.09
CA ALA A 51 7.90 -0.95 2.15
C ALA A 51 8.34 -0.02 3.28
N PHE A 52 7.48 0.91 3.64
CA PHE A 52 7.71 1.88 4.69
C PHE A 52 7.11 1.37 6.00
N ILE A 53 7.94 0.93 6.93
CA ILE A 53 7.53 0.37 8.22
C ILE A 53 7.57 1.47 9.26
N PRO A 54 6.45 1.82 9.91
CA PRO A 54 6.44 2.83 10.94
C PRO A 54 7.44 2.50 12.06
N ALA A 55 8.28 3.47 12.42
CA ALA A 55 9.27 3.32 13.49
C ALA A 55 8.71 3.71 14.87
N GLY A 56 7.50 4.25 14.94
CA GLY A 56 6.84 4.72 16.15
C GLY A 56 5.38 4.23 16.27
N HIS A 57 4.71 4.65 17.34
CA HIS A 57 3.35 4.20 17.68
C HIS A 57 2.22 4.98 16.96
N GLY A 58 2.49 5.72 15.88
CA GLY A 58 1.51 6.63 15.27
C GLY A 58 0.50 5.96 14.33
N THR A 59 0.90 4.91 13.62
CA THR A 59 0.05 4.21 12.64
C THR A 59 0.56 2.78 12.40
N ASN A 60 -0.36 1.88 12.06
CA ASN A 60 -0.03 0.53 11.59
C ASN A 60 0.00 0.45 10.06
N LEU A 61 -0.27 1.56 9.36
CA LEU A 61 -0.23 1.61 7.91
C LEU A 61 1.22 1.44 7.42
N ARG A 62 1.36 0.67 6.36
CA ARG A 62 2.64 0.41 5.70
C ARG A 62 2.58 0.94 4.27
N PRO A 63 2.88 2.23 4.05
CA PRO A 63 2.97 2.77 2.72
C PRO A 63 3.97 1.99 1.88
N GLN A 64 3.77 1.99 0.58
CA GLN A 64 4.61 1.27 -0.38
C GLN A 64 5.01 2.17 -1.53
N ALA A 65 6.05 1.81 -2.24
CA ALA A 65 6.41 2.44 -3.50
C ALA A 65 7.14 1.44 -4.40
N ASN A 66 7.06 1.66 -5.71
CA ASN A 66 7.89 0.95 -6.67
C ASN A 66 8.80 1.96 -7.37
N THR A 67 10.05 1.59 -7.60
CA THR A 67 10.98 2.45 -8.33
C THR A 67 10.85 2.25 -9.84
N GLY A 68 10.92 3.36 -10.57
CA GLY A 68 11.06 3.35 -12.02
C GLY A 68 12.47 2.97 -12.48
N ALA A 69 12.71 3.00 -13.79
CA ALA A 69 13.99 2.67 -14.40
C ALA A 69 15.14 3.59 -13.93
N ASP A 70 14.84 4.80 -13.55
CA ASP A 70 15.79 5.80 -13.04
C ASP A 70 15.92 5.77 -11.50
N GLY A 71 15.25 4.83 -10.84
CA GLY A 71 15.21 4.72 -9.39
C GLY A 71 14.25 5.68 -8.69
N ALA A 72 13.52 6.54 -9.42
CA ALA A 72 12.53 7.44 -8.83
C ALA A 72 11.32 6.65 -8.31
N PHE A 73 10.73 7.14 -7.21
CA PHE A 73 9.53 6.53 -6.61
C PHE A 73 8.58 7.59 -6.03
N GLU A 74 7.31 7.22 -5.96
CA GLU A 74 6.26 7.96 -5.24
C GLU A 74 5.60 7.03 -4.24
N ILE A 75 5.38 7.51 -3.02
CA ILE A 75 4.77 6.71 -1.97
C ILE A 75 3.27 6.59 -2.20
N THR A 76 2.75 5.41 -1.95
CA THR A 76 1.35 5.03 -2.09
C THR A 76 0.85 4.41 -0.79
N THR A 77 -0.30 4.86 -0.30
CA THR A 77 -0.99 4.30 0.87
C THR A 77 -2.37 3.77 0.48
N TYR A 78 -3.26 4.62 -0.01
CA TYR A 78 -4.63 4.27 -0.40
C TYR A 78 -4.83 4.37 -1.92
N LYS A 79 -4.17 5.32 -2.56
CA LYS A 79 -4.22 5.56 -4.01
C LYS A 79 -2.81 5.82 -4.51
N THR A 80 -2.54 5.44 -5.74
CA THR A 80 -1.24 5.63 -6.38
C THR A 80 -0.75 7.07 -6.21
N GLY A 81 0.41 7.25 -5.59
CA GLY A 81 1.07 8.54 -5.44
C GLY A 81 0.43 9.48 -4.41
N ASP A 82 -0.49 9.00 -3.57
CA ASP A 82 -1.14 9.82 -2.54
C ASP A 82 -0.22 10.15 -1.35
N GLY A 83 0.90 9.45 -1.24
CA GLY A 83 1.88 9.65 -0.20
C GLY A 83 1.71 8.71 0.99
N GLY A 84 2.17 9.15 2.16
CA GLY A 84 2.07 8.38 3.40
C GLY A 84 1.70 9.23 4.61
N PRO A 85 1.26 8.62 5.71
CA PRO A 85 1.06 9.32 6.98
C PRO A 85 2.35 9.99 7.46
N GLU A 86 2.20 11.10 8.15
CA GLU A 86 3.35 11.76 8.77
C GLU A 86 3.98 10.87 9.84
N GLY A 87 5.31 10.81 9.87
CA GLY A 87 6.04 10.02 10.85
C GLY A 87 7.42 9.57 10.37
N ASP A 88 8.09 8.82 11.24
CA ASP A 88 9.38 8.22 10.96
C ASP A 88 9.18 6.76 10.52
N TYR A 89 9.90 6.38 9.46
CA TYR A 89 9.76 5.06 8.83
C TYR A 89 11.12 4.41 8.61
N LYS A 90 11.16 3.10 8.80
CA LYS A 90 12.22 2.24 8.28
C LYS A 90 11.84 1.76 6.89
N VAL A 91 12.77 1.79 5.95
CA VAL A 91 12.52 1.40 4.56
C VAL A 91 13.11 0.02 4.30
N VAL A 92 12.24 -0.92 3.95
CA VAL A 92 12.63 -2.26 3.49
C VAL A 92 12.61 -2.28 1.97
N VAL A 93 13.62 -2.87 1.39
CA VAL A 93 13.82 -2.91 -0.06
C VAL A 93 13.78 -4.36 -0.55
N SER A 94 13.02 -4.60 -1.59
CA SER A 94 12.95 -5.89 -2.29
C SER A 94 12.87 -5.66 -3.80
N VAL A 95 12.94 -6.73 -4.58
CA VAL A 95 12.70 -6.63 -6.04
C VAL A 95 11.20 -6.53 -6.28
N ALA A 96 10.78 -5.59 -7.12
CA ALA A 96 9.39 -5.47 -7.52
C ALA A 96 8.99 -6.65 -8.41
N VAL A 97 7.87 -7.29 -8.06
CA VAL A 97 7.27 -8.36 -8.86
C VAL A 97 5.86 -7.91 -9.25
N ASP A 98 5.56 -7.93 -10.54
CA ASP A 98 4.23 -7.62 -11.02
C ASP A 98 3.23 -8.69 -10.50
N PRO A 99 2.26 -8.31 -9.67
CA PRO A 99 1.31 -9.26 -9.11
C PRO A 99 0.38 -9.88 -10.16
N THR A 100 0.24 -9.23 -11.33
CA THR A 100 -0.66 -9.68 -12.40
C THR A 100 -0.06 -10.77 -13.28
N LEU A 101 1.24 -11.04 -13.15
CA LEU A 101 1.91 -12.11 -13.89
C LEU A 101 1.35 -13.48 -13.48
N SER A 102 1.16 -14.36 -14.49
CA SER A 102 0.84 -15.77 -14.24
C SER A 102 1.98 -16.48 -13.49
N ASP A 103 1.64 -17.54 -12.77
CA ASP A 103 2.65 -18.27 -11.98
C ASP A 103 3.75 -18.86 -12.87
N SER A 104 3.41 -19.35 -14.08
CA SER A 104 4.38 -19.80 -15.07
C SER A 104 5.36 -18.70 -15.49
N LYS A 105 4.90 -17.46 -15.62
CA LYS A 105 5.75 -16.32 -15.98
C LYS A 105 6.64 -15.89 -14.79
N LYS A 106 6.11 -15.95 -13.57
CA LYS A 106 6.91 -15.71 -12.35
C LYS A 106 8.03 -16.72 -12.22
N GLU A 107 7.76 -18.00 -12.52
CA GLU A 107 8.75 -19.07 -12.48
C GLU A 107 9.84 -18.88 -13.55
N GLU A 108 9.47 -18.52 -14.78
CA GLU A 108 10.43 -18.15 -15.85
C GLU A 108 11.35 -17.00 -15.42
N LEU A 109 10.81 -16.01 -14.72
CA LEU A 109 11.56 -14.84 -14.25
C LEU A 109 12.33 -15.07 -12.95
N ALA A 110 12.08 -16.17 -12.23
CA ALA A 110 12.63 -16.42 -10.90
C ALA A 110 14.16 -16.28 -10.84
N GLY A 111 14.88 -16.78 -11.85
CA GLY A 111 16.33 -16.64 -11.94
C GLY A 111 16.79 -15.18 -12.02
N LYS A 112 16.11 -14.36 -12.82
CA LYS A 112 16.40 -12.92 -12.95
C LYS A 112 16.09 -12.18 -11.67
N LEU A 113 14.94 -12.45 -11.06
CA LEU A 113 14.51 -11.84 -9.78
C LEU A 113 15.49 -12.19 -8.65
N ALA A 114 15.97 -13.44 -8.60
CA ALA A 114 16.98 -13.86 -7.63
C ALA A 114 18.33 -13.17 -7.85
N ALA A 115 18.73 -12.94 -9.10
CA ALA A 115 19.95 -12.19 -9.41
C ALA A 115 19.84 -10.72 -9.00
N GLU A 116 18.71 -10.08 -9.28
CA GLU A 116 18.44 -8.71 -8.86
C GLU A 116 18.38 -8.60 -7.32
N ALA A 117 17.74 -9.56 -6.65
CA ALA A 117 17.67 -9.58 -5.18
C ALA A 117 19.06 -9.65 -4.52
N LYS A 118 20.03 -10.31 -5.14
CA LYS A 118 21.42 -10.37 -4.65
C LYS A 118 22.13 -9.01 -4.68
N ARG A 119 21.67 -8.06 -5.49
CA ARG A 119 22.21 -6.69 -5.52
C ARG A 119 21.81 -5.89 -4.28
N ILE A 120 20.76 -6.32 -3.57
CA ILE A 120 20.27 -5.68 -2.36
C ILE A 120 20.88 -6.42 -1.18
N PRO A 121 21.74 -5.79 -0.37
CA PRO A 121 22.29 -6.44 0.81
C PRO A 121 21.18 -6.87 1.77
N ALA A 122 21.35 -8.03 2.41
CA ALA A 122 20.33 -8.64 3.28
C ALA A 122 19.86 -7.72 4.41
N ALA A 123 20.73 -6.82 4.87
CA ALA A 123 20.37 -5.83 5.90
C ALA A 123 19.22 -4.92 5.48
N TYR A 124 19.09 -4.57 4.21
CA TYR A 124 18.03 -3.70 3.69
C TYR A 124 16.72 -4.42 3.40
N GLN A 125 16.73 -5.75 3.40
CA GLN A 125 15.56 -6.57 3.09
C GLN A 125 14.67 -6.85 4.31
N ARG A 126 15.05 -6.36 5.50
CA ARG A 126 14.32 -6.61 6.76
C ARG A 126 14.17 -5.32 7.57
N GLY A 127 13.00 -5.16 8.17
CA GLY A 127 12.66 -3.96 8.93
C GLY A 127 13.43 -3.81 10.26
N ASP A 128 13.92 -4.92 10.82
CA ASP A 128 14.72 -4.93 12.04
C ASP A 128 16.18 -4.53 11.79
N THR A 129 16.71 -4.80 10.61
CA THR A 129 18.13 -4.61 10.26
C THR A 129 18.39 -3.47 9.29
N THR A 130 17.36 -2.98 8.58
CA THR A 130 17.55 -1.92 7.59
C THR A 130 18.10 -0.64 8.22
N PRO A 131 19.19 -0.08 7.68
CA PRO A 131 19.70 1.22 8.09
C PRO A 131 18.96 2.40 7.44
N LEU A 132 18.10 2.13 6.42
CA LEU A 132 17.35 3.18 5.74
C LEU A 132 16.22 3.67 6.62
N THR A 133 16.25 4.96 6.93
CA THR A 133 15.20 5.67 7.64
C THR A 133 14.79 6.90 6.88
N VAL A 134 13.50 7.21 6.88
CA VAL A 134 12.95 8.43 6.26
C VAL A 134 11.92 9.04 7.18
N LYS A 135 11.76 10.35 7.08
CA LYS A 135 10.71 11.09 7.76
C LYS A 135 9.75 11.68 6.73
N ILE A 136 8.50 11.24 6.78
CA ILE A 136 7.41 11.82 5.98
C ILE A 136 6.79 12.95 6.79
N GLY A 137 6.64 14.12 6.20
CA GLY A 137 6.06 15.27 6.89
C GLY A 137 5.63 16.37 5.95
N LYS A 138 4.72 17.22 6.43
CA LYS A 138 4.22 18.38 5.69
C LYS A 138 5.37 19.30 5.29
N GLY A 139 5.34 19.75 4.04
CA GLY A 139 6.34 20.67 3.50
C GLY A 139 7.65 20.04 3.05
N LYS A 140 7.80 18.72 3.14
CA LYS A 140 8.92 17.95 2.57
C LYS A 140 8.44 16.82 1.68
N PRO A 141 7.90 17.11 0.50
CA PRO A 141 7.44 16.07 -0.41
C PRO A 141 8.60 15.27 -1.04
N ASP A 142 9.82 15.78 -1.00
CA ASP A 142 11.00 15.11 -1.53
C ASP A 142 11.84 14.55 -0.37
N LEU A 143 11.96 13.22 -0.35
CA LEU A 143 12.74 12.47 0.63
C LEU A 143 14.23 12.39 0.25
N GLY A 144 14.59 12.93 -0.93
CA GLY A 144 15.95 12.89 -1.45
C GLY A 144 16.34 11.52 -2.01
N VAL A 145 17.63 11.22 -1.93
CA VAL A 145 18.21 9.97 -2.44
C VAL A 145 18.40 8.98 -1.29
N LEU A 146 17.80 7.81 -1.41
CA LEU A 146 18.02 6.67 -0.51
C LEU A 146 19.13 5.80 -1.10
N GLU A 147 20.30 5.82 -0.49
CA GLU A 147 21.46 5.08 -0.98
C GLU A 147 21.58 3.73 -0.29
N ILE A 148 21.62 2.67 -1.10
CA ILE A 148 21.95 1.30 -0.69
C ILE A 148 23.43 1.06 -0.99
N LYS A 149 24.20 0.83 0.08
CA LYS A 149 25.67 0.66 0.03
C LYS A 149 26.07 -0.80 -0.09
#